data_51763a5e22c18efd17affea824acb3e1
#
_entry.id   51763a5e22c18efd17affea824acb3e1
#
_cell.length_a   1.000
_cell.length_b   1.000
_cell.length_c   1.000
_cell.angle_alpha   90.00
_cell.angle_beta   90.00
_cell.angle_gamma   90.00
#
_symmetry.space_group_name_H-M   'P 1'
#
loop_
_entity.id
_entity.type
_entity.pdbx_description
1 polymer ?
#
loop_
_entity_poly.entity_id
_entity_poly.type
_entity_poly.pdbx_seq_one_letter_code
_entity_poly.pdbx_strand_id
1 'polypeptide(L)'
;RITYDTDLHIHFTNRSLLKILHLPSESGGRNYEGMMAGSIFKIYYNGQDILYKILKKVGETGQSVIIPDGAFMKEVHSEHYFPVSGEVVPIHSGGQITGMALSARNVSDEEMQKRFFDMAVEESSIYPWQFDVESNSFIFPQGFLVRFGYDESITSITRDEMDRMVYPEDLKEMRILFDKTLAGKETNTRLNFRQRNANGEYEWWEYRSSVISGLTRDSLYNIL
;
A
#
# COMPACT_ATOMS: atom_id res chain seq x y z
N ARG A 1 -7.98 -18.94 -0.16
CA ARG A 1 -6.96 -19.75 -0.88
C ARG A 1 -7.65 -20.74 -1.81
N ILE A 2 -7.09 -20.93 -2.99
CA ILE A 2 -7.48 -21.94 -3.97
C ILE A 2 -6.22 -22.61 -4.51
N THR A 3 -6.28 -23.91 -4.80
CA THR A 3 -5.17 -24.65 -5.43
C THR A 3 -5.63 -25.27 -6.74
N TYR A 4 -4.70 -25.35 -7.67
CA TYR A 4 -4.88 -25.91 -9.00
C TYR A 4 -3.86 -27.03 -9.23
N ASP A 5 -4.22 -28.03 -10.04
CA ASP A 5 -3.26 -29.00 -10.58
C ASP A 5 -2.45 -28.39 -11.74
N THR A 6 -1.59 -29.18 -12.34
CA THR A 6 -0.75 -28.78 -13.49
C THR A 6 -1.55 -28.51 -14.76
N ASP A 7 -2.75 -29.08 -14.89
CA ASP A 7 -3.66 -28.89 -16.01
C ASP A 7 -4.64 -27.72 -15.76
N LEU A 8 -4.43 -26.97 -14.67
CA LEU A 8 -5.19 -25.78 -14.25
C LEU A 8 -6.63 -26.09 -13.83
N HIS A 9 -6.90 -27.31 -13.37
CA HIS A 9 -8.16 -27.62 -12.70
C HIS A 9 -8.08 -27.31 -11.22
N ILE A 10 -9.17 -26.85 -10.65
CA ILE A 10 -9.29 -26.57 -9.23
C ILE A 10 -9.19 -27.88 -8.44
N HIS A 11 -8.21 -27.96 -7.56
CA HIS A 11 -8.04 -29.09 -6.67
C HIS A 11 -8.63 -28.84 -5.29
N PHE A 12 -8.56 -27.59 -4.80
CA PHE A 12 -9.10 -27.22 -3.49
C PHE A 12 -9.49 -25.74 -3.45
N THR A 13 -10.59 -25.44 -2.75
CA THR A 13 -11.03 -24.06 -2.47
C THR A 13 -11.43 -23.94 -1.01
N ASN A 14 -10.91 -22.94 -0.30
CA ASN A 14 -11.30 -22.71 1.09
C ASN A 14 -12.61 -21.89 1.19
N ARG A 15 -13.31 -22.06 2.32
CA ARG A 15 -14.57 -21.36 2.60
C ARG A 15 -14.44 -19.82 2.56
N SER A 16 -13.29 -19.27 2.98
CA SER A 16 -13.09 -17.83 3.00
C SER A 16 -13.13 -17.23 1.61
N LEU A 17 -12.51 -17.86 0.60
CA LEU A 17 -12.58 -17.40 -0.78
C LEU A 17 -14.01 -17.48 -1.31
N LEU A 18 -14.73 -18.57 -1.05
CA LEU A 18 -16.13 -18.72 -1.48
C LEU A 18 -17.02 -17.64 -0.87
N LYS A 19 -16.82 -17.29 0.40
CA LYS A 19 -17.56 -16.21 1.04
C LYS A 19 -17.29 -14.85 0.40
N ILE A 20 -16.01 -14.54 0.09
CA ILE A 20 -15.63 -13.30 -0.57
C ILE A 20 -16.25 -13.19 -1.97
N LEU A 21 -16.36 -14.32 -2.66
CA LEU A 21 -16.99 -14.42 -3.98
C LEU A 21 -18.53 -14.56 -3.93
N HIS A 22 -19.14 -14.54 -2.74
CA HIS A 22 -20.58 -14.79 -2.52
C HIS A 22 -21.08 -16.13 -3.08
N LEU A 23 -20.21 -17.13 -3.14
CA LEU A 23 -20.52 -18.46 -3.66
C LEU A 23 -20.96 -19.42 -2.56
N PRO A 24 -21.82 -20.41 -2.89
CA PRO A 24 -22.25 -21.44 -1.95
C PRO A 24 -21.04 -22.16 -1.32
N SER A 25 -21.01 -22.21 0.01
CA SER A 25 -19.89 -22.79 0.77
C SER A 25 -20.27 -23.98 1.68
N GLU A 26 -21.51 -24.47 1.57
CA GLU A 26 -22.06 -25.52 2.44
C GLU A 26 -21.27 -26.84 2.34
N SER A 27 -20.81 -27.21 1.13
CA SER A 27 -19.98 -28.40 0.85
C SER A 27 -18.49 -28.17 1.05
N GLY A 28 -18.08 -27.02 1.61
CA GLY A 28 -16.67 -26.72 1.86
C GLY A 28 -15.81 -26.55 0.60
N GLY A 29 -16.42 -26.22 -0.54
CA GLY A 29 -15.69 -25.98 -1.80
C GLY A 29 -15.55 -27.21 -2.71
N ARG A 30 -15.99 -28.41 -2.28
CA ARG A 30 -15.92 -29.63 -3.10
C ARG A 30 -16.67 -29.54 -4.41
N ASN A 31 -17.73 -28.71 -4.50
CA ASN A 31 -18.51 -28.52 -5.72
C ASN A 31 -17.71 -27.86 -6.85
N TYR A 32 -16.55 -27.32 -6.57
CA TYR A 32 -15.68 -26.60 -7.53
C TYR A 32 -14.44 -27.42 -7.93
N GLU A 33 -14.21 -28.57 -7.30
CA GLU A 33 -13.10 -29.47 -7.64
C GLU A 33 -13.26 -30.01 -9.07
N GLY A 34 -12.17 -30.03 -9.82
CA GLY A 34 -12.15 -30.46 -11.22
C GLY A 34 -12.61 -29.41 -12.23
N MET A 35 -13.12 -28.25 -11.79
CA MET A 35 -13.44 -27.16 -12.71
C MET A 35 -12.16 -26.45 -13.19
N MET A 36 -12.17 -25.97 -14.42
CA MET A 36 -11.06 -25.18 -14.98
C MET A 36 -10.84 -23.86 -14.22
N ALA A 37 -9.60 -23.43 -14.17
CA ALA A 37 -9.27 -22.07 -13.69
C ALA A 37 -10.08 -21.04 -14.49
N GLY A 38 -10.56 -20.00 -13.78
CA GLY A 38 -11.42 -18.97 -14.38
C GLY A 38 -12.90 -19.32 -14.51
N SER A 39 -13.33 -20.55 -14.09
CA SER A 39 -14.76 -20.94 -14.11
C SER A 39 -15.58 -20.27 -13.02
N ILE A 40 -14.98 -19.88 -11.91
CA ILE A 40 -15.70 -19.27 -10.78
C ILE A 40 -15.36 -17.80 -10.58
N PHE A 41 -14.15 -17.38 -10.92
CA PHE A 41 -13.72 -15.98 -10.91
C PHE A 41 -12.59 -15.76 -11.91
N LYS A 42 -12.35 -14.48 -12.22
CA LYS A 42 -11.24 -14.00 -13.01
C LYS A 42 -10.50 -12.90 -12.26
N ILE A 43 -9.24 -12.66 -12.61
CA ILE A 43 -8.44 -11.55 -12.09
C ILE A 43 -8.11 -10.63 -13.26
N TYR A 44 -8.52 -9.38 -13.14
CA TYR A 44 -8.31 -8.35 -14.17
C TYR A 44 -7.23 -7.36 -13.74
N TYR A 45 -6.38 -6.99 -14.67
CA TYR A 45 -5.41 -5.91 -14.54
C TYR A 45 -5.28 -5.17 -15.87
N ASN A 46 -5.40 -3.85 -15.86
CA ASN A 46 -5.42 -3.02 -17.08
C ASN A 46 -6.42 -3.53 -18.14
N GLY A 47 -7.61 -3.95 -17.69
CA GLY A 47 -8.68 -4.45 -18.56
C GLY A 47 -8.49 -5.86 -19.12
N GLN A 48 -7.40 -6.56 -18.77
CA GLN A 48 -7.12 -7.91 -19.23
C GLN A 48 -7.30 -8.94 -18.11
N ASP A 49 -7.89 -10.10 -18.43
CA ASP A 49 -7.89 -11.25 -17.53
C ASP A 49 -6.48 -11.87 -17.47
N ILE A 50 -5.88 -11.82 -16.29
CA ILE A 50 -4.49 -12.27 -16.06
C ILE A 50 -4.40 -13.60 -15.30
N LEU A 51 -5.51 -14.15 -14.80
CA LEU A 51 -5.49 -15.35 -13.94
C LEU A 51 -4.77 -16.51 -14.63
N TYR A 52 -5.22 -16.86 -15.84
CA TYR A 52 -4.65 -17.99 -16.58
C TYR A 52 -3.16 -17.77 -16.90
N LYS A 53 -2.80 -16.56 -17.31
CA LYS A 53 -1.41 -16.17 -17.63
C LYS A 53 -0.48 -16.33 -16.42
N ILE A 54 -0.95 -15.91 -15.23
CA ILE A 54 -0.17 -16.01 -13.99
C ILE A 54 0.01 -17.49 -13.60
N LEU A 55 -1.08 -18.26 -13.59
CA LEU A 55 -1.01 -19.70 -13.25
C LEU A 55 -0.06 -20.45 -14.18
N LYS A 56 -0.18 -20.25 -15.49
CA LYS A 56 0.70 -20.86 -16.48
C LYS A 56 2.16 -20.49 -16.26
N LYS A 57 2.45 -19.20 -16.04
CA LYS A 57 3.81 -18.73 -15.75
C LYS A 57 4.41 -19.41 -14.52
N VAL A 58 3.65 -19.52 -13.42
CA VAL A 58 4.12 -20.20 -12.21
C VAL A 58 4.38 -21.68 -12.44
N GLY A 59 3.47 -22.37 -13.15
CA GLY A 59 3.63 -23.78 -13.51
C GLY A 59 4.86 -24.06 -14.40
N GLU A 60 5.16 -23.18 -15.35
CA GLU A 60 6.28 -23.31 -16.27
C GLU A 60 7.64 -22.95 -15.64
N THR A 61 7.66 -21.87 -14.81
CA THR A 61 8.92 -21.31 -14.28
C THR A 61 9.28 -21.82 -12.89
N GLY A 62 8.31 -22.30 -12.14
CA GLY A 62 8.48 -22.63 -10.72
C GLY A 62 8.70 -21.40 -9.81
N GLN A 63 8.50 -20.19 -10.33
CA GLN A 63 8.65 -18.94 -9.57
C GLN A 63 7.29 -18.39 -9.17
N SER A 64 7.20 -17.90 -7.94
CA SER A 64 6.01 -17.20 -7.45
C SER A 64 5.75 -15.91 -8.23
N VAL A 65 4.49 -15.56 -8.40
CA VAL A 65 4.05 -14.32 -9.05
C VAL A 65 3.11 -13.57 -8.11
N ILE A 66 3.46 -12.32 -7.81
CA ILE A 66 2.60 -11.40 -7.05
C ILE A 66 1.53 -10.84 -8.00
N ILE A 67 0.29 -10.76 -7.53
CA ILE A 67 -0.79 -10.08 -8.25
C ILE A 67 -0.45 -8.59 -8.27
N PRO A 68 -0.46 -7.92 -9.45
CA PRO A 68 -0.12 -6.51 -9.55
C PRO A 68 -1.06 -5.63 -8.71
N ASP A 69 -0.53 -4.54 -8.17
CA ASP A 69 -1.35 -3.52 -7.51
C ASP A 69 -2.36 -2.91 -8.49
N GLY A 70 -3.58 -2.68 -8.01
CA GLY A 70 -4.68 -2.23 -8.84
C GLY A 70 -5.39 -3.35 -9.63
N ALA A 71 -5.04 -4.61 -9.40
CA ALA A 71 -5.82 -5.73 -9.92
C ALA A 71 -7.14 -5.89 -9.15
N PHE A 72 -8.15 -6.40 -9.81
CA PHE A 72 -9.42 -6.76 -9.18
C PHE A 72 -9.90 -8.14 -9.56
N MET A 73 -10.58 -8.78 -8.62
CA MET A 73 -11.20 -10.09 -8.81
C MET A 73 -12.68 -9.90 -9.12
N LYS A 74 -13.18 -10.62 -10.11
CA LYS A 74 -14.58 -10.63 -10.50
C LYS A 74 -15.11 -12.07 -10.46
N GLU A 75 -16.27 -12.28 -9.82
CA GLU A 75 -17.01 -13.52 -9.90
C GLU A 75 -17.65 -13.65 -11.29
N VAL A 76 -17.58 -14.86 -11.89
CA VAL A 76 -17.93 -15.06 -13.32
C VAL A 76 -19.41 -14.85 -13.63
N HIS A 77 -20.30 -15.23 -12.71
CA HIS A 77 -21.74 -15.20 -12.92
C HIS A 77 -22.44 -13.99 -12.28
N SER A 78 -21.67 -13.01 -11.80
CA SER A 78 -22.21 -11.78 -11.21
C SER A 78 -21.44 -10.55 -11.68
N GLU A 79 -22.00 -9.38 -11.38
CA GLU A 79 -21.30 -8.10 -11.57
C GLU A 79 -20.45 -7.73 -10.32
N HIS A 80 -20.32 -8.64 -9.36
CA HIS A 80 -19.54 -8.40 -8.16
C HIS A 80 -18.04 -8.47 -8.46
N TYR A 81 -17.34 -7.41 -8.15
CA TYR A 81 -15.88 -7.30 -8.26
C TYR A 81 -15.32 -6.51 -7.08
N PHE A 82 -14.06 -6.77 -6.72
CA PHE A 82 -13.37 -6.08 -5.64
C PHE A 82 -11.86 -6.05 -5.90
N PRO A 83 -11.16 -5.02 -5.42
CA PRO A 83 -9.71 -4.95 -5.51
C PRO A 83 -9.08 -6.08 -4.70
N VAL A 84 -8.03 -6.68 -5.27
CA VAL A 84 -7.40 -7.88 -4.73
C VAL A 84 -5.89 -7.70 -4.63
N SER A 85 -5.31 -8.15 -3.52
CA SER A 85 -3.88 -8.33 -3.33
C SER A 85 -3.59 -9.79 -3.04
N GLY A 86 -2.45 -10.31 -3.50
CA GLY A 86 -2.10 -11.70 -3.26
C GLY A 86 -0.97 -12.20 -4.15
N GLU A 87 -0.81 -13.51 -4.15
CA GLU A 87 0.25 -14.19 -4.91
C GLU A 87 -0.19 -15.56 -5.39
N VAL A 88 0.46 -16.02 -6.44
CA VAL A 88 0.41 -17.42 -6.88
C VAL A 88 1.79 -18.04 -6.66
N VAL A 89 1.80 -19.18 -5.98
CA VAL A 89 3.03 -19.93 -5.66
C VAL A 89 2.96 -21.35 -6.22
N PRO A 90 4.08 -21.95 -6.64
CA PRO A 90 4.10 -23.34 -7.05
C PRO A 90 3.98 -24.29 -5.84
N ILE A 91 3.33 -25.44 -6.05
CA ILE A 91 3.28 -26.55 -5.10
C ILE A 91 4.24 -27.64 -5.60
N HIS A 92 5.17 -28.05 -4.76
CA HIS A 92 6.16 -29.08 -5.09
C HIS A 92 5.91 -30.38 -4.33
N SER A 93 6.13 -31.50 -5.00
CA SER A 93 6.20 -32.80 -4.38
C SER A 93 7.31 -33.61 -5.08
N GLY A 94 8.22 -34.22 -4.31
CA GLY A 94 9.34 -34.94 -4.87
C GLY A 94 10.28 -34.17 -5.80
N GLY A 95 10.35 -32.84 -5.61
CA GLY A 95 11.16 -31.94 -6.45
C GLY A 95 10.51 -31.51 -7.78
N GLN A 96 9.30 -31.97 -8.06
CA GLN A 96 8.52 -31.60 -9.24
C GLN A 96 7.35 -30.67 -8.84
N ILE A 97 6.93 -29.77 -9.75
CA ILE A 97 5.74 -28.97 -9.57
C ILE A 97 4.52 -29.88 -9.80
N THR A 98 3.67 -29.96 -8.77
CA THR A 98 2.44 -30.76 -8.80
C THR A 98 1.18 -29.91 -8.86
N GLY A 99 1.34 -28.59 -8.80
CA GLY A 99 0.23 -27.66 -8.89
C GLY A 99 0.62 -26.23 -8.48
N MET A 100 -0.37 -25.36 -8.36
CA MET A 100 -0.22 -23.97 -7.95
C MET A 100 -1.21 -23.61 -6.84
N ALA A 101 -0.83 -22.69 -5.98
CA ALA A 101 -1.70 -22.13 -4.96
C ALA A 101 -1.84 -20.61 -5.14
N LEU A 102 -3.07 -20.14 -5.31
CA LEU A 102 -3.43 -18.73 -5.25
C LEU A 102 -3.88 -18.39 -3.83
N SER A 103 -3.19 -17.46 -3.22
CA SER A 103 -3.57 -16.81 -1.97
C SER A 103 -3.93 -15.37 -2.26
N ALA A 104 -5.17 -14.96 -1.99
CA ALA A 104 -5.65 -13.63 -2.29
C ALA A 104 -6.54 -13.10 -1.16
N ARG A 105 -6.51 -11.78 -0.95
CA ARG A 105 -7.38 -11.06 -0.01
C ARG A 105 -8.08 -9.90 -0.71
N ASN A 106 -9.27 -9.59 -0.25
CA ASN A 106 -9.97 -8.37 -0.62
C ASN A 106 -9.32 -7.18 0.11
N VAL A 107 -8.99 -6.13 -0.61
CA VAL A 107 -8.38 -4.90 -0.07
C VAL A 107 -9.27 -3.67 -0.23
N SER A 108 -10.59 -3.88 -0.41
CA SER A 108 -11.55 -2.80 -0.59
C SER A 108 -11.55 -1.82 0.58
N ASP A 109 -11.46 -2.30 1.81
CA ASP A 109 -11.49 -1.46 3.00
C ASP A 109 -10.23 -0.60 3.08
N GLU A 110 -9.06 -1.19 2.83
CA GLU A 110 -7.78 -0.48 2.83
C GLU A 110 -7.74 0.58 1.73
N GLU A 111 -8.19 0.25 0.52
CA GLU A 111 -8.26 1.21 -0.58
C GLU A 111 -9.27 2.33 -0.33
N MET A 112 -10.43 2.01 0.24
CA MET A 112 -11.43 3.01 0.61
C MET A 112 -10.88 3.96 1.67
N GLN A 113 -10.23 3.44 2.72
CA GLN A 113 -9.60 4.24 3.77
C GLN A 113 -8.50 5.14 3.20
N LYS A 114 -7.67 4.62 2.30
CA LYS A 114 -6.64 5.40 1.62
C LYS A 114 -7.25 6.55 0.82
N ARG A 115 -8.24 6.28 -0.03
CA ARG A 115 -8.93 7.31 -0.83
C ARG A 115 -9.60 8.36 0.05
N PHE A 116 -10.24 7.93 1.14
CA PHE A 116 -10.87 8.85 2.09
C PHE A 116 -9.84 9.74 2.78
N PHE A 117 -8.69 9.18 3.14
CA PHE A 117 -7.57 9.93 3.70
C PHE A 117 -7.01 10.93 2.69
N ASP A 118 -6.74 10.51 1.44
CA ASP A 118 -6.21 11.38 0.39
C ASP A 118 -7.17 12.57 0.12
N MET A 119 -8.48 12.30 0.02
CA MET A 119 -9.50 13.36 -0.12
C MET A 119 -9.52 14.30 1.09
N ALA A 120 -9.44 13.78 2.31
CA ALA A 120 -9.43 14.61 3.51
C ALA A 120 -8.18 15.51 3.57
N VAL A 121 -7.05 15.01 3.13
CA VAL A 121 -5.80 15.77 3.00
C VAL A 121 -5.96 16.90 1.95
N GLU A 122 -6.47 16.58 0.76
CA GLU A 122 -6.67 17.57 -0.31
C GLU A 122 -7.61 18.73 0.12
N GLU A 123 -8.71 18.42 0.83
CA GLU A 123 -9.72 19.40 1.25
C GLU A 123 -9.30 20.21 2.48
N SER A 124 -8.42 19.70 3.33
CA SER A 124 -8.14 20.29 4.65
C SER A 124 -6.90 21.18 4.71
N SER A 125 -6.10 21.28 3.65
CA SER A 125 -4.77 21.92 3.68
C SER A 125 -3.85 21.32 4.77
N ILE A 126 -4.09 20.08 5.17
CA ILE A 126 -3.24 19.30 6.07
C ILE A 126 -2.34 18.39 5.21
N TYR A 127 -1.06 18.47 5.44
CA TYR A 127 -0.08 17.70 4.67
C TYR A 127 0.64 16.72 5.60
N PRO A 128 0.27 15.43 5.58
CA PRO A 128 0.94 14.42 6.38
C PRO A 128 2.39 14.26 5.92
N TRP A 129 3.25 13.98 6.86
CA TRP A 129 4.65 13.74 6.59
C TRP A 129 5.19 12.64 7.50
N GLN A 130 6.25 12.02 7.07
CA GLN A 130 6.99 11.01 7.82
C GLN A 130 8.46 11.41 7.85
N PHE A 131 9.16 11.09 8.93
CA PHE A 131 10.59 11.24 9.00
C PHE A 131 11.26 9.87 9.09
N ASP A 132 12.10 9.58 8.13
CA ASP A 132 12.96 8.40 8.14
C ASP A 132 14.27 8.76 8.85
N VAL A 133 14.49 8.11 10.00
CA VAL A 133 15.65 8.37 10.87
C VAL A 133 16.94 7.87 10.22
N GLU A 134 16.91 6.78 9.47
CA GLU A 134 18.07 6.17 8.84
C GLU A 134 18.62 7.06 7.71
N SER A 135 17.75 7.51 6.82
CA SER A 135 18.13 8.41 5.72
C SER A 135 18.18 9.89 6.12
N ASN A 136 17.76 10.22 7.35
CA ASN A 136 17.64 11.61 7.86
C ASN A 136 16.82 12.50 6.92
N SER A 137 15.67 11.98 6.45
CA SER A 137 14.86 12.60 5.41
C SER A 137 13.38 12.66 5.77
N PHE A 138 12.74 13.75 5.37
CA PHE A 138 11.28 13.89 5.41
C PHE A 138 10.67 13.28 4.16
N ILE A 139 9.57 12.56 4.33
CA ILE A 139 8.78 11.95 3.26
C ILE A 139 7.41 12.60 3.26
N PHE A 140 6.95 13.05 2.10
CA PHE A 140 5.68 13.74 1.89
C PHE A 140 4.82 13.04 0.85
N PRO A 141 3.50 13.29 0.81
CA PRO A 141 2.66 12.89 -0.30
C PRO A 141 3.16 13.46 -1.63
N GLN A 142 2.88 12.75 -2.71
CA GLN A 142 3.21 13.21 -4.06
C GLN A 142 2.59 14.59 -4.33
N GLY A 143 3.35 15.46 -5.00
CA GLY A 143 2.91 16.81 -5.35
C GLY A 143 3.04 17.85 -4.22
N PHE A 144 3.20 17.45 -2.95
CA PHE A 144 3.35 18.43 -1.86
C PHE A 144 4.54 19.37 -2.06
N LEU A 145 5.69 18.80 -2.45
CA LEU A 145 6.95 19.54 -2.58
C LEU A 145 6.99 20.50 -3.79
N VAL A 146 6.05 20.39 -4.73
CA VAL A 146 5.89 21.32 -5.86
C VAL A 146 5.69 22.76 -5.36
N ARG A 147 4.98 22.94 -4.23
CA ARG A 147 4.77 24.25 -3.60
C ARG A 147 6.09 24.94 -3.22
N PHE A 148 7.13 24.17 -2.99
CA PHE A 148 8.47 24.64 -2.62
C PHE A 148 9.47 24.61 -3.77
N GLY A 149 9.00 24.36 -5.02
CA GLY A 149 9.81 24.40 -6.23
C GLY A 149 10.48 23.09 -6.63
N TYR A 150 10.09 21.97 -6.04
CA TYR A 150 10.56 20.65 -6.44
C TYR A 150 9.72 20.07 -7.59
N ASP A 151 10.28 19.12 -8.33
CA ASP A 151 9.55 18.34 -9.32
C ASP A 151 8.46 17.48 -8.65
N GLU A 152 7.35 17.25 -9.35
CA GLU A 152 6.19 16.50 -8.84
C GLU A 152 6.55 15.04 -8.43
N SER A 153 7.57 14.47 -9.03
CA SER A 153 8.05 13.12 -8.72
C SER A 153 8.82 13.04 -7.38
N ILE A 154 9.29 14.17 -6.85
CA ILE A 154 10.05 14.22 -5.60
C ILE A 154 9.09 14.15 -4.42
N THR A 155 9.25 13.11 -3.61
CA THR A 155 8.45 12.87 -2.39
C THR A 155 9.27 12.89 -1.11
N SER A 156 10.61 13.01 -1.23
CA SER A 156 11.51 13.01 -0.08
C SER A 156 12.58 14.09 -0.20
N ILE A 157 12.83 14.78 0.91
CA ILE A 157 13.92 15.76 1.04
C ILE A 157 14.68 15.54 2.35
N THR A 158 15.95 15.86 2.36
CA THR A 158 16.78 15.77 3.55
C THR A 158 16.40 16.83 4.59
N ARG A 159 16.76 16.58 5.85
CA ARG A 159 16.60 17.54 6.94
C ARG A 159 17.25 18.88 6.61
N ASP A 160 18.46 18.86 6.01
CA ASP A 160 19.18 20.08 5.66
C ASP A 160 18.46 20.88 4.55
N GLU A 161 17.80 20.22 3.60
CA GLU A 161 16.98 20.88 2.58
C GLU A 161 15.74 21.51 3.21
N MET A 162 15.07 20.80 4.12
CA MET A 162 13.92 21.35 4.87
C MET A 162 14.33 22.59 5.67
N ASP A 163 15.43 22.53 6.39
CA ASP A 163 15.98 23.62 7.21
C ASP A 163 16.26 24.89 6.38
N ARG A 164 16.72 24.75 5.13
CA ARG A 164 16.97 25.90 4.22
C ARG A 164 15.72 26.64 3.80
N MET A 165 14.57 25.99 3.88
CA MET A 165 13.29 26.64 3.55
C MET A 165 12.68 27.37 4.75
N VAL A 166 13.07 27.01 5.95
CA VAL A 166 12.56 27.64 7.19
C VAL A 166 13.16 29.04 7.36
N TYR A 167 12.34 29.99 7.85
CA TYR A 167 12.79 31.33 8.16
C TYR A 167 13.91 31.28 9.23
N PRO A 168 15.02 32.00 9.06
CA PRO A 168 16.22 31.83 9.91
C PRO A 168 15.97 32.01 11.41
N GLU A 169 15.07 32.92 11.80
CA GLU A 169 14.76 33.14 13.23
C GLU A 169 13.96 31.98 13.84
N ASP A 170 13.13 31.28 13.03
CA ASP A 170 12.28 30.18 13.48
C ASP A 170 13.05 28.86 13.54
N LEU A 171 14.15 28.75 12.77
CA LEU A 171 14.90 27.51 12.60
C LEU A 171 15.49 26.94 13.91
N LYS A 172 15.94 27.81 14.81
CA LYS A 172 16.53 27.38 16.08
C LYS A 172 15.50 26.64 16.96
N GLU A 173 14.33 27.22 17.10
CA GLU A 173 13.26 26.63 17.91
C GLU A 173 12.74 25.33 17.28
N MET A 174 12.55 25.32 15.95
CA MET A 174 12.15 24.14 15.20
C MET A 174 13.13 22.97 15.38
N ARG A 175 14.44 23.21 15.28
CA ARG A 175 15.46 22.17 15.49
C ARG A 175 15.44 21.60 16.90
N ILE A 176 15.35 22.46 17.92
CA ILE A 176 15.27 22.03 19.33
C ILE A 176 14.04 21.14 19.55
N LEU A 177 12.90 21.56 19.05
CA LEU A 177 11.66 20.80 19.19
C LEU A 177 11.73 19.46 18.48
N PHE A 178 12.22 19.45 17.24
CA PHE A 178 12.39 18.26 16.45
C PHE A 178 13.34 17.26 17.11
N ASP A 179 14.49 17.71 17.62
CA ASP A 179 15.46 16.85 18.30
C ASP A 179 14.92 16.27 19.61
N LYS A 180 14.08 17.01 20.32
CA LYS A 180 13.36 16.49 21.51
C LYS A 180 12.36 15.42 21.14
N THR A 181 11.65 15.60 20.03
CA THR A 181 10.70 14.60 19.51
C THR A 181 11.42 13.32 19.10
N LEU A 182 12.53 13.43 18.35
CA LEU A 182 13.38 12.29 17.99
C LEU A 182 13.94 11.55 19.20
N ALA A 183 14.29 12.28 20.25
CA ALA A 183 14.78 11.68 21.50
C ALA A 183 13.67 11.08 22.36
N GLY A 184 12.39 11.10 21.92
CA GLY A 184 11.25 10.61 22.69
C GLY A 184 10.91 11.44 23.93
N LYS A 185 11.47 12.64 24.05
CA LYS A 185 11.23 13.53 25.22
C LYS A 185 9.93 14.30 25.11
N GLU A 186 9.43 14.45 23.90
CA GLU A 186 8.15 15.09 23.60
C GLU A 186 7.37 14.21 22.62
N THR A 187 6.14 13.90 22.93
CA THR A 187 5.31 12.95 22.15
C THR A 187 4.26 13.63 21.30
N ASN A 188 3.87 14.86 21.66
CA ASN A 188 2.92 15.68 20.91
C ASN A 188 3.48 17.10 20.88
N THR A 189 3.90 17.54 19.73
CA THR A 189 4.50 18.88 19.57
C THR A 189 3.70 19.72 18.59
N ARG A 190 3.72 21.04 18.81
CA ARG A 190 3.08 22.00 17.95
C ARG A 190 3.95 23.25 17.88
N LEU A 191 4.20 23.73 16.66
CA LEU A 191 4.99 24.93 16.42
C LEU A 191 4.47 25.66 15.19
N ASN A 192 4.33 26.96 15.28
CA ASN A 192 4.12 27.81 14.12
C ASN A 192 5.46 28.36 13.63
N PHE A 193 5.71 28.27 12.34
CA PHE A 193 6.96 28.72 11.72
C PHE A 193 6.69 29.26 10.32
N ARG A 194 7.64 29.98 9.78
CA ARG A 194 7.59 30.51 8.42
C ARG A 194 8.44 29.65 7.49
N GLN A 195 7.88 29.27 6.35
CA GLN A 195 8.57 28.49 5.33
C GLN A 195 8.48 29.20 3.98
N ARG A 196 9.60 29.20 3.23
CA ARG A 196 9.71 29.85 1.94
C ARG A 196 9.13 28.95 0.84
N ASN A 197 8.19 29.50 0.07
CA ASN A 197 7.58 28.84 -1.08
C ASN A 197 8.45 28.96 -2.35
N ALA A 198 8.01 28.37 -3.45
CA ALA A 198 8.70 28.39 -4.75
C ALA A 198 8.91 29.80 -5.32
N ASN A 199 8.06 30.76 -4.97
CA ASN A 199 8.17 32.15 -5.40
C ASN A 199 9.16 32.97 -4.54
N GLY A 200 9.72 32.37 -3.50
CA GLY A 200 10.62 33.04 -2.58
C GLY A 200 9.93 33.77 -1.42
N GLU A 201 8.60 33.66 -1.31
CA GLU A 201 7.81 34.28 -0.26
C GLU A 201 7.70 33.38 0.96
N TYR A 202 7.62 33.98 2.16
CA TYR A 202 7.43 33.24 3.40
C TYR A 202 5.95 33.13 3.75
N GLU A 203 5.52 31.88 3.98
CA GLU A 203 4.17 31.51 4.40
C GLU A 203 4.20 30.95 5.82
N TRP A 204 3.12 31.17 6.60
CA TRP A 204 2.98 30.59 7.92
C TRP A 204 2.49 29.14 7.83
N TRP A 205 3.18 28.27 8.55
CA TRP A 205 2.87 26.86 8.68
C TRP A 205 2.73 26.49 10.15
N GLU A 206 1.85 25.54 10.44
CA GLU A 206 1.79 24.88 11.72
C GLU A 206 2.35 23.47 11.62
N TYR A 207 3.40 23.22 12.35
CA TYR A 207 3.98 21.89 12.54
C TYR A 207 3.28 21.21 13.70
N ARG A 208 2.81 19.99 13.48
CA ARG A 208 2.31 19.11 14.54
C ARG A 208 2.99 17.76 14.38
N SER A 209 3.48 17.19 15.46
CA SER A 209 4.03 15.84 15.44
C SER A 209 3.53 15.01 16.59
N SER A 210 3.34 13.73 16.34
CA SER A 210 3.12 12.70 17.35
C SER A 210 4.01 11.50 17.05
N VAL A 211 4.60 10.91 18.10
CA VAL A 211 5.37 9.69 17.97
C VAL A 211 4.40 8.50 18.03
N ILE A 212 4.33 7.73 16.95
CA ILE A 212 3.55 6.47 16.92
C ILE A 212 4.52 5.34 17.28
N SER A 213 4.37 4.78 18.48
CA SER A 213 5.13 3.61 18.91
C SER A 213 4.51 2.34 18.34
N GLY A 214 5.31 1.47 17.72
CA GLY A 214 4.88 0.12 17.36
C GLY A 214 5.07 -0.33 15.91
N LEU A 215 5.48 0.53 15.00
CA LEU A 215 5.82 0.17 13.63
C LEU A 215 7.32 0.32 13.43
N THR A 216 8.10 -0.73 13.67
CA THR A 216 9.57 -0.81 13.56
C THR A 216 10.37 0.26 14.33
N ARG A 217 11.51 -0.12 14.90
CA ARG A 217 12.37 0.74 15.75
C ARG A 217 12.90 2.01 15.07
N ASP A 218 12.71 2.17 13.76
CA ASP A 218 13.49 3.07 12.93
C ASP A 218 12.65 4.11 12.16
N SER A 219 11.34 4.21 12.43
CA SER A 219 10.49 5.20 11.74
C SER A 219 9.65 6.01 12.73
N LEU A 220 9.79 7.33 12.68
CA LEU A 220 8.88 8.27 13.34
C LEU A 220 7.80 8.68 12.35
N TYR A 221 6.54 8.37 12.67
CA TYR A 221 5.39 8.80 11.89
C TYR A 221 4.77 10.01 12.54
N ASN A 222 4.52 11.04 11.75
CA ASN A 222 3.83 12.22 12.20
C ASN A 222 2.68 12.52 11.26
N ILE A 223 1.51 12.75 11.83
CA ILE A 223 0.31 13.19 11.12
C ILE A 223 0.05 14.62 11.55
N LEU A 224 0.03 15.51 10.60
CA LEU A 224 -0.36 16.92 10.79
C LEU A 224 -1.86 17.06 10.80
#